data_0ed67a83f127384e91e59be10edeb8be
#
_entry.id   0ed67a83f127384e91e59be10edeb8be
#
_cell.length_a   1.000
_cell.length_b   1.000
_cell.length_c   1.000
_cell.angle_alpha   90.00
_cell.angle_beta   90.00
_cell.angle_gamma   90.00
#
_symmetry.space_group_name_H-M   'P 1'
#
loop_
_entity.id
_entity.type
_entity.pdbx_description
1 polymer ?
#
loop_
_entity_poly.entity_id
_entity_poly.type
_entity_poly.pdbx_seq_one_letter_code
_entity_poly.pdbx_strand_id
1 'polypeptide(L)'
;FSGSGDAVIDIKTTGNDRAQMIQALNGSLLLDITNGAWHGIDMDSILKNGISSEKIDNSNLKTPFHHFTLNSEIEKGISHHINTELFSDSLHVVSSGYTDLNTQKLSENLLISNVLQPKNKPIPLKIGGTVQNPSITLDYSRLTNGMNTPAEKQKALQETIQEQWKWLKPR
;
A
#
# COMPACT_ATOMS: atom_id res chain seq x y z
N PHE A 1 3.10 -1.43 -12.09
CA PHE A 1 2.27 -0.27 -12.42
C PHE A 1 2.27 -0.04 -13.93
N SER A 2 1.17 0.47 -14.44
CA SER A 2 1.06 1.03 -15.80
C SER A 2 0.39 2.39 -15.72
N GLY A 3 0.54 3.22 -16.76
CA GLY A 3 -0.03 4.57 -16.81
C GLY A 3 0.85 5.49 -17.63
N SER A 4 0.50 6.78 -17.65
CA SER A 4 1.28 7.84 -18.29
C SER A 4 1.58 8.92 -17.25
N GLY A 5 2.79 9.50 -17.30
CA GLY A 5 3.16 10.51 -16.33
C GLY A 5 4.64 10.81 -16.31
N ASP A 6 5.07 11.48 -15.25
CA ASP A 6 6.42 11.96 -15.07
C ASP A 6 7.14 11.17 -13.98
N ALA A 7 8.45 10.98 -14.17
CA ALA A 7 9.35 10.43 -13.18
C ALA A 7 10.58 11.34 -13.05
N VAL A 8 10.88 11.71 -11.81
CA VAL A 8 12.13 12.43 -11.49
C VAL A 8 12.97 11.52 -10.61
N ILE A 9 14.16 11.20 -11.08
CA ILE A 9 15.07 10.26 -10.43
C ILE A 9 16.44 10.95 -10.27
N ASP A 10 16.86 11.11 -9.02
CA ASP A 10 18.22 11.56 -8.68
C ASP A 10 18.85 10.51 -7.76
N ILE A 11 19.76 9.71 -8.31
CA ILE A 11 20.39 8.62 -7.58
C ILE A 11 21.91 8.64 -7.75
N LYS A 12 22.59 8.27 -6.67
CA LYS A 12 24.05 8.12 -6.62
C LYS A 12 24.40 6.79 -5.98
N THR A 13 25.38 6.12 -6.55
CA THR A 13 25.89 4.87 -6.00
C THR A 13 27.34 4.65 -6.35
N THR A 14 28.01 3.78 -5.60
CA THR A 14 29.39 3.33 -5.85
C THR A 14 29.48 1.84 -5.51
N GLY A 15 30.31 1.10 -6.23
CA GLY A 15 30.53 -0.33 -5.97
C GLY A 15 31.10 -1.04 -7.17
N ASN A 16 31.72 -2.19 -6.93
CA ASN A 16 32.33 -3.04 -7.96
C ASN A 16 31.38 -4.15 -8.44
N ASP A 17 30.29 -4.38 -7.71
CA ASP A 17 29.25 -5.34 -8.04
C ASP A 17 27.85 -4.78 -7.70
N ARG A 18 26.82 -5.51 -8.15
CA ARG A 18 25.42 -5.09 -7.96
C ARG A 18 25.05 -4.93 -6.48
N ALA A 19 25.53 -5.83 -5.62
CA ALA A 19 25.17 -5.80 -4.20
C ALA A 19 25.77 -4.57 -3.52
N GLN A 20 27.05 -4.28 -3.79
CA GLN A 20 27.71 -3.08 -3.28
C GLN A 20 27.05 -1.80 -3.81
N MET A 21 26.70 -1.78 -5.10
CA MET A 21 25.99 -0.63 -5.69
C MET A 21 24.63 -0.39 -5.04
N ILE A 22 23.85 -1.45 -4.77
CA ILE A 22 22.56 -1.29 -4.08
C ILE A 22 22.78 -0.82 -2.64
N GLN A 23 23.73 -1.38 -1.90
CA GLN A 23 24.01 -0.97 -0.51
C GLN A 23 24.53 0.47 -0.40
N ALA A 24 25.17 0.98 -1.45
CA ALA A 24 25.66 2.37 -1.50
C ALA A 24 24.66 3.34 -2.18
N LEU A 25 23.49 2.85 -2.60
CA LEU A 25 22.51 3.64 -3.33
C LEU A 25 21.85 4.68 -2.42
N ASN A 26 21.93 5.94 -2.84
CA ASN A 26 21.28 7.07 -2.17
C ASN A 26 20.64 7.97 -3.21
N GLY A 27 19.57 8.69 -2.83
CA GLY A 27 18.93 9.65 -3.70
C GLY A 27 17.42 9.76 -3.47
N SER A 28 16.70 10.15 -4.50
CA SER A 28 15.25 10.34 -4.47
C SER A 28 14.57 9.85 -5.74
N LEU A 29 13.30 9.49 -5.59
CA LEU A 29 12.41 9.12 -6.68
C LEU A 29 11.06 9.81 -6.47
N LEU A 30 10.63 10.57 -7.47
CA LEU A 30 9.29 11.12 -7.54
C LEU A 30 8.58 10.49 -8.74
N LEU A 31 7.39 9.97 -8.54
CA LEU A 31 6.50 9.49 -9.61
C LEU A 31 5.18 10.24 -9.53
N ASP A 32 4.69 10.65 -10.69
CA ASP A 32 3.35 11.20 -10.88
C ASP A 32 2.74 10.52 -12.11
N ILE A 33 1.81 9.60 -11.88
CA ILE A 33 1.24 8.73 -12.92
C ILE A 33 -0.27 8.93 -12.98
N THR A 34 -0.78 9.11 -14.18
CA THR A 34 -2.22 9.26 -14.43
C THR A 34 -2.76 8.12 -15.30
N ASN A 35 -4.06 7.82 -15.11
CA ASN A 35 -4.82 6.87 -15.93
C ASN A 35 -4.11 5.51 -16.05
N GLY A 36 -3.81 4.91 -14.91
CA GLY A 36 -3.04 3.70 -14.83
C GLY A 36 -3.70 2.56 -14.08
N ALA A 37 -2.92 1.54 -13.80
CA ALA A 37 -3.32 0.44 -12.96
C ALA A 37 -2.15 -0.10 -12.12
N TRP A 38 -2.46 -0.47 -10.88
CA TRP A 38 -1.58 -1.25 -10.03
C TRP A 38 -1.84 -2.73 -10.31
N HIS A 39 -0.89 -3.41 -10.95
CA HIS A 39 -1.00 -4.81 -11.31
C HIS A 39 -0.63 -5.73 -10.14
N GLY A 40 -1.29 -6.88 -10.06
CA GLY A 40 -1.07 -7.90 -9.04
C GLY A 40 -1.91 -7.73 -7.79
N ILE A 41 -2.68 -6.65 -7.67
CA ILE A 41 -3.55 -6.38 -6.53
C ILE A 41 -4.88 -5.84 -7.04
N ASP A 42 -5.99 -6.44 -6.60
CA ASP A 42 -7.35 -5.91 -6.78
C ASP A 42 -7.88 -5.46 -5.43
N MET A 43 -7.68 -4.17 -5.14
CA MET A 43 -8.09 -3.58 -3.86
C MET A 43 -9.61 -3.57 -3.68
N ASP A 44 -10.38 -3.39 -4.76
CA ASP A 44 -11.84 -3.45 -4.70
C ASP A 44 -12.33 -4.85 -4.30
N SER A 45 -11.73 -5.90 -4.86
CA SER A 45 -12.03 -7.29 -4.49
C SER A 45 -11.60 -7.61 -3.05
N ILE A 46 -10.43 -7.15 -2.63
CA ILE A 46 -9.95 -7.33 -1.25
C ILE A 46 -10.92 -6.69 -0.26
N LEU A 47 -11.39 -5.49 -0.55
CA LEU A 47 -12.33 -4.80 0.32
C LEU A 47 -13.73 -5.41 0.27
N LYS A 48 -14.16 -5.93 -0.89
CA LYS A 48 -15.47 -6.58 -1.05
C LYS A 48 -15.54 -7.97 -0.41
N ASN A 49 -14.50 -8.77 -0.57
CA ASN A 49 -14.49 -10.18 -0.18
C ASN A 49 -13.79 -10.45 1.16
N GLY A 50 -13.24 -9.40 1.76
CA GLY A 50 -12.35 -9.51 2.92
C GLY A 50 -10.93 -9.89 2.51
N ILE A 51 -10.02 -9.73 3.46
CA ILE A 51 -8.62 -10.14 3.29
C ILE A 51 -8.59 -11.65 3.49
N SER A 52 -8.68 -12.42 2.40
CA SER A 52 -8.41 -13.85 2.47
C SER A 52 -6.90 -14.04 2.52
N SER A 53 -6.43 -14.92 3.40
CA SER A 53 -5.02 -15.32 3.48
C SER A 53 -4.58 -16.24 2.33
N GLU A 54 -5.47 -16.53 1.40
CA GLU A 54 -5.14 -17.29 0.21
C GLU A 54 -4.25 -16.43 -0.68
N LYS A 55 -3.11 -17.00 -1.08
CA LYS A 55 -2.20 -16.40 -2.06
C LYS A 55 -3.01 -16.05 -3.30
N ILE A 56 -3.16 -14.75 -3.53
CA ILE A 56 -3.81 -14.25 -4.72
C ILE A 56 -2.79 -14.40 -5.87
N ASP A 57 -2.67 -15.61 -6.37
CA ASP A 57 -1.89 -15.88 -7.58
C ASP A 57 -2.79 -15.61 -8.79
N ASN A 58 -2.85 -14.34 -9.19
CA ASN A 58 -3.60 -13.95 -10.37
C ASN A 58 -2.92 -12.80 -11.09
N SER A 59 -2.19 -13.13 -12.12
CA SER A 59 -1.56 -12.19 -13.06
C SER A 59 -2.52 -11.17 -13.70
N ASN A 60 -3.85 -11.39 -13.58
CA ASN A 60 -4.89 -10.53 -14.12
C ASN A 60 -5.48 -9.54 -13.12
N LEU A 61 -5.09 -9.63 -11.83
CA LEU A 61 -5.58 -8.69 -10.83
C LEU A 61 -4.97 -7.31 -11.04
N LYS A 62 -5.80 -6.30 -10.98
CA LYS A 62 -5.37 -4.90 -11.05
C LYS A 62 -6.31 -3.98 -10.30
N THR A 63 -5.75 -2.95 -9.72
CA THR A 63 -6.47 -1.79 -9.19
C THR A 63 -6.29 -0.64 -10.17
N PRO A 64 -7.31 -0.27 -10.97
CA PRO A 64 -7.23 0.91 -11.83
C PRO A 64 -7.22 2.18 -10.98
N PHE A 65 -6.51 3.21 -11.44
CA PHE A 65 -6.45 4.50 -10.78
C PHE A 65 -6.43 5.66 -11.78
N HIS A 66 -6.91 6.81 -11.35
CA HIS A 66 -6.83 8.06 -12.10
C HIS A 66 -5.50 8.76 -11.86
N HIS A 67 -5.01 8.72 -10.63
CA HIS A 67 -3.80 9.39 -10.21
C HIS A 67 -3.06 8.56 -9.16
N PHE A 68 -1.76 8.45 -9.34
CA PHE A 68 -0.84 7.82 -8.39
C PHE A 68 0.39 8.69 -8.25
N THR A 69 0.74 9.01 -7.02
CA THR A 69 1.97 9.73 -6.68
C THR A 69 2.82 8.90 -5.72
N LEU A 70 4.11 8.91 -5.93
CA LEU A 70 5.10 8.34 -5.02
C LEU A 70 6.22 9.35 -4.79
N ASN A 71 6.47 9.65 -3.53
CA ASN A 71 7.68 10.36 -3.10
C ASN A 71 8.52 9.42 -2.24
N SER A 72 9.73 9.16 -2.67
CA SER A 72 10.65 8.24 -2.00
C SER A 72 12.03 8.84 -1.85
N GLU A 73 12.59 8.69 -0.65
CA GLU A 73 13.99 8.94 -0.35
C GLU A 73 14.73 7.61 -0.20
N ILE A 74 15.90 7.50 -0.84
CA ILE A 74 16.71 6.29 -0.81
C ILE A 74 17.96 6.56 0.01
N GLU A 75 18.14 5.78 1.05
CA GLU A 75 19.37 5.81 1.89
C GLU A 75 19.92 4.39 2.00
N LYS A 76 21.18 4.22 1.59
CA LYS A 76 21.91 2.92 1.68
C LYS A 76 21.11 1.72 1.15
N GLY A 77 20.42 1.93 0.03
CA GLY A 77 19.62 0.90 -0.62
C GLY A 77 18.26 0.63 0.02
N ILE A 78 17.83 1.44 0.98
CA ILE A 78 16.48 1.40 1.53
C ILE A 78 15.70 2.58 0.96
N SER A 79 14.63 2.30 0.23
CA SER A 79 13.72 3.29 -0.34
C SER A 79 12.61 3.56 0.66
N HIS A 80 12.60 4.74 1.26
CA HIS A 80 11.58 5.20 2.19
C HIS A 80 10.47 5.93 1.43
N HIS A 81 9.25 5.41 1.47
CA HIS A 81 8.08 5.99 0.83
C HIS A 81 7.40 6.94 1.81
N ILE A 82 7.44 8.25 1.53
CA ILE A 82 7.03 9.28 2.50
C ILE A 82 5.57 9.64 2.30
N ASN A 83 5.16 9.93 1.08
CA ASN A 83 3.80 10.30 0.71
C ASN A 83 3.45 9.59 -0.59
N THR A 84 2.84 8.43 -0.47
CA THR A 84 2.31 7.69 -1.61
C THR A 84 0.81 7.78 -1.58
N GLU A 85 0.22 8.26 -2.66
CA GLU A 85 -1.23 8.39 -2.80
C GLU A 85 -1.72 7.74 -4.08
N LEU A 86 -2.88 7.11 -4.00
CA LEU A 86 -3.58 6.55 -5.15
C LEU A 86 -5.05 6.93 -5.09
N PHE A 87 -5.55 7.49 -6.18
CA PHE A 87 -6.94 7.86 -6.38
C PHE A 87 -7.57 7.04 -7.48
N SER A 88 -8.69 6.39 -7.18
CA SER A 88 -9.54 5.68 -8.13
C SER A 88 -10.98 6.21 -8.07
N ASP A 89 -11.88 5.61 -8.84
CA ASP A 89 -13.33 5.95 -8.80
C ASP A 89 -13.95 5.76 -7.42
N SER A 90 -13.47 4.77 -6.67
CA SER A 90 -14.07 4.35 -5.41
C SER A 90 -13.15 4.55 -4.21
N LEU A 91 -11.81 4.62 -4.43
CA LEU A 91 -10.82 4.55 -3.38
C LEU A 91 -9.85 5.72 -3.40
N HIS A 92 -9.52 6.19 -2.20
CA HIS A 92 -8.34 6.99 -1.91
C HIS A 92 -7.45 6.20 -0.96
N VAL A 93 -6.25 5.88 -1.41
CA VAL A 93 -5.25 5.15 -0.64
C VAL A 93 -4.09 6.09 -0.33
N VAL A 94 -3.73 6.18 0.94
CA VAL A 94 -2.50 6.86 1.39
C VAL A 94 -1.61 5.79 1.97
N SER A 95 -0.34 5.78 1.59
CA SER A 95 0.62 4.85 2.17
C SER A 95 1.94 5.50 2.55
N SER A 96 2.63 4.85 3.48
CA SER A 96 3.99 5.15 3.87
C SER A 96 4.69 3.90 4.36
N GLY A 97 5.98 3.80 4.09
CA GLY A 97 6.74 2.62 4.48
C GLY A 97 8.12 2.60 3.85
N TYR A 98 8.61 1.42 3.56
CA TYR A 98 9.90 1.28 2.93
C TYR A 98 10.02 -0.01 2.11
N THR A 99 10.95 0.00 1.15
CA THR A 99 11.42 -1.17 0.42
C THR A 99 12.94 -1.29 0.56
N ASP A 100 13.42 -2.40 1.08
CA ASP A 100 14.83 -2.76 1.03
C ASP A 100 15.15 -3.31 -0.36
N LEU A 101 15.87 -2.56 -1.15
CA LEU A 101 16.17 -2.88 -2.55
C LEU A 101 17.14 -4.06 -2.69
N ASN A 102 17.93 -4.36 -1.65
CA ASN A 102 18.87 -5.47 -1.64
C ASN A 102 18.15 -6.81 -1.40
N THR A 103 17.30 -6.86 -0.39
CA THR A 103 16.53 -8.06 -0.02
C THR A 103 15.17 -8.15 -0.69
N GLN A 104 14.74 -7.08 -1.37
CA GLN A 104 13.41 -6.90 -1.95
C GLN A 104 12.27 -7.00 -0.92
N LYS A 105 12.57 -6.89 0.35
CA LYS A 105 11.57 -6.83 1.41
C LYS A 105 10.86 -5.48 1.39
N LEU A 106 9.56 -5.53 1.58
CA LEU A 106 8.74 -4.32 1.68
C LEU A 106 7.93 -4.31 2.97
N SER A 107 7.67 -3.12 3.46
CA SER A 107 6.82 -2.89 4.62
C SER A 107 6.08 -1.57 4.43
N GLU A 108 4.79 -1.64 4.11
CA GLU A 108 3.93 -0.50 3.86
C GLU A 108 2.76 -0.48 4.83
N ASN A 109 2.43 0.70 5.32
CA ASN A 109 1.21 0.95 6.05
C ASN A 109 0.26 1.75 5.15
N LEU A 110 -0.92 1.20 4.89
CA LEU A 110 -1.92 1.82 4.04
C LEU A 110 -3.10 2.28 4.86
N LEU A 111 -3.70 3.38 4.43
CA LEU A 111 -5.00 3.83 4.90
C LEU A 111 -5.90 3.98 3.69
N ILE A 112 -6.96 3.19 3.64
CA ILE A 112 -7.88 3.14 2.50
C ILE A 112 -9.19 3.80 2.89
N SER A 113 -9.58 4.82 2.14
CA SER A 113 -10.85 5.52 2.28
C SER A 113 -11.75 5.24 1.08
N ASN A 114 -13.04 5.05 1.31
CA ASN A 114 -14.02 4.97 0.24
C ASN A 114 -14.51 6.38 -0.12
N VAL A 115 -14.17 6.87 -1.32
CA VAL A 115 -14.55 8.21 -1.77
C VAL A 115 -16.06 8.35 -2.03
N LEU A 116 -16.75 7.24 -2.30
CA LEU A 116 -18.20 7.22 -2.50
C LEU A 116 -18.96 7.23 -1.17
N GLN A 117 -18.30 6.91 -0.07
CA GLN A 117 -18.85 6.86 1.29
C GLN A 117 -17.90 7.51 2.30
N PRO A 118 -17.68 8.83 2.21
CA PRO A 118 -16.65 9.53 2.99
C PRO A 118 -16.91 9.55 4.51
N LYS A 119 -18.12 9.17 4.95
CA LYS A 119 -18.46 9.02 6.38
C LYS A 119 -17.95 7.71 6.99
N ASN A 120 -17.55 6.73 6.17
CA ASN A 120 -16.99 5.48 6.66
C ASN A 120 -15.57 5.70 7.16
N LYS A 121 -15.22 5.01 8.25
CA LYS A 121 -13.86 5.07 8.77
C LYS A 121 -12.89 4.45 7.77
N PRO A 122 -11.71 5.06 7.55
CA PRO A 122 -10.69 4.47 6.73
C PRO A 122 -10.21 3.11 7.29
N ILE A 123 -9.85 2.21 6.39
CA ILE A 123 -9.37 0.86 6.73
C ILE A 123 -7.85 0.85 6.72
N PRO A 124 -7.19 0.59 7.86
CA PRO A 124 -5.75 0.47 7.91
C PRO A 124 -5.29 -0.93 7.53
N LEU A 125 -4.42 -1.03 6.52
CA LEU A 125 -3.79 -2.26 6.07
C LEU A 125 -2.27 -2.19 6.23
N LYS A 126 -1.65 -3.36 6.27
CA LYS A 126 -0.21 -3.54 6.14
C LYS A 126 0.10 -4.40 4.94
N ILE A 127 1.08 -3.98 4.15
CA ILE A 127 1.69 -4.83 3.13
C ILE A 127 3.10 -5.17 3.62
N GLY A 128 3.38 -6.45 3.67
CA GLY A 128 4.70 -7.00 4.02
C GLY A 128 5.17 -8.00 2.99
N GLY A 129 6.19 -8.80 3.35
CA GLY A 129 6.75 -9.82 2.47
C GLY A 129 7.82 -9.26 1.54
N THR A 130 7.78 -9.66 0.27
CA THR A 130 8.70 -9.17 -0.76
C THR A 130 7.93 -8.55 -1.92
N VAL A 131 8.62 -7.74 -2.73
CA VAL A 131 8.03 -7.13 -3.94
C VAL A 131 7.39 -8.18 -4.87
N GLN A 132 7.98 -9.38 -4.94
CA GLN A 132 7.48 -10.47 -5.78
C GLN A 132 6.36 -11.29 -5.12
N ASN A 133 6.34 -11.34 -3.78
CA ASN A 133 5.36 -12.08 -2.99
C ASN A 133 4.86 -11.19 -1.84
N PRO A 134 4.04 -10.17 -2.12
CA PRO A 134 3.49 -9.30 -1.09
C PRO A 134 2.43 -10.05 -0.27
N SER A 135 2.34 -9.71 1.01
CA SER A 135 1.30 -10.17 1.91
C SER A 135 0.52 -8.97 2.43
N ILE A 136 -0.81 -9.04 2.39
CA ILE A 136 -1.69 -7.97 2.85
C ILE A 136 -2.41 -8.43 4.10
N THR A 137 -2.39 -7.61 5.14
CA THR A 137 -3.06 -7.89 6.42
C THR A 137 -3.73 -6.64 6.95
N LEU A 138 -4.76 -6.83 7.79
CA LEU A 138 -5.37 -5.73 8.53
C LEU A 138 -4.38 -5.22 9.60
N ASP A 139 -4.24 -3.89 9.74
CA ASP A 139 -3.42 -3.32 10.80
C ASP A 139 -4.20 -3.26 12.11
N TYR A 140 -4.23 -4.37 12.83
CA TYR A 140 -4.90 -4.47 14.13
C TYR A 140 -4.33 -3.49 15.16
N SER A 141 -3.04 -3.20 15.11
CA SER A 141 -2.42 -2.26 16.06
C SER A 141 -2.96 -0.86 15.91
N ARG A 142 -3.17 -0.41 14.68
CA ARG A 142 -3.74 0.90 14.37
C ARG A 142 -5.23 0.97 14.68
N LEU A 143 -5.96 -0.11 14.43
CA LEU A 143 -7.38 -0.22 14.77
C LEU A 143 -7.66 -0.16 16.27
N THR A 144 -6.73 -0.69 17.08
CA THR A 144 -6.88 -0.78 18.53
C THR A 144 -6.03 0.25 19.28
N ASN A 145 -5.44 1.20 18.57
CA ASN A 145 -4.61 2.24 19.19
C ASN A 145 -5.46 3.12 20.13
N GLY A 146 -4.93 3.40 21.33
CA GLY A 146 -5.64 4.14 22.37
C GLY A 146 -6.67 3.33 23.16
N MET A 147 -6.84 2.04 22.88
CA MET A 147 -7.75 1.14 23.61
C MET A 147 -7.01 0.36 24.69
N ASN A 148 -7.46 0.50 25.92
CA ASN A 148 -6.79 -0.07 27.08
C ASN A 148 -7.36 -1.43 27.51
N THR A 149 -8.59 -1.74 27.12
CA THR A 149 -9.26 -2.97 27.54
C THR A 149 -9.47 -3.95 26.39
N PRO A 150 -9.50 -5.28 26.69
CA PRO A 150 -9.85 -6.29 25.69
C PRO A 150 -11.23 -6.07 25.05
N ALA A 151 -12.20 -5.58 25.82
CA ALA A 151 -13.55 -5.31 25.34
C ALA A 151 -13.58 -4.17 24.31
N GLU A 152 -12.85 -3.07 24.54
CA GLU A 152 -12.72 -1.97 23.58
C GLU A 152 -12.05 -2.44 22.27
N LYS A 153 -10.98 -3.25 22.39
CA LYS A 153 -10.30 -3.82 21.22
C LYS A 153 -11.22 -4.72 20.40
N GLN A 154 -11.97 -5.58 21.07
CA GLN A 154 -12.93 -6.47 20.40
C GLN A 154 -14.06 -5.68 19.73
N LYS A 155 -14.58 -4.65 20.38
CA LYS A 155 -15.59 -3.76 19.80
C LYS A 155 -15.07 -3.07 18.54
N ALA A 156 -13.85 -2.51 18.55
CA ALA A 156 -13.25 -1.86 17.41
C ALA A 156 -13.06 -2.82 16.22
N LEU A 157 -12.65 -4.06 16.50
CA LEU A 157 -12.54 -5.10 15.48
C LEU A 157 -13.90 -5.43 14.86
N GLN A 158 -14.93 -5.58 15.68
CA GLN A 158 -16.30 -5.83 15.21
C GLN A 158 -16.85 -4.67 14.37
N GLU A 159 -16.63 -3.43 14.82
CA GLU A 159 -17.02 -2.23 14.06
C GLU A 159 -16.32 -2.20 12.70
N THR A 160 -15.01 -2.48 12.64
CA THR A 160 -14.26 -2.53 11.38
C THR A 160 -14.78 -3.61 10.45
N ILE A 161 -15.08 -4.80 10.95
CA ILE A 161 -15.68 -5.88 10.17
C ILE A 161 -17.07 -5.45 9.65
N GLN A 162 -17.89 -4.82 10.49
CA GLN A 162 -19.20 -4.31 10.08
C GLN A 162 -19.10 -3.19 9.04
N GLU A 163 -18.11 -2.31 9.14
CA GLU A 163 -17.84 -1.28 8.14
C GLU A 163 -17.43 -1.92 6.79
N GLN A 164 -16.56 -2.94 6.82
CA GLN A 164 -16.23 -3.72 5.62
C GLN A 164 -17.49 -4.32 4.98
N TRP A 165 -18.41 -4.89 5.77
CA TRP A 165 -19.69 -5.42 5.28
C TRP A 165 -20.59 -4.36 4.63
N LYS A 166 -20.52 -3.10 5.08
CA LYS A 166 -21.27 -2.00 4.44
C LYS A 166 -20.72 -1.66 3.06
N TRP A 167 -19.42 -1.82 2.84
CA TRP A 167 -18.80 -1.65 1.52
C TRP A 167 -19.22 -2.76 0.54
N LEU A 168 -19.65 -3.90 1.08
CA LEU A 168 -20.03 -5.10 0.32
C LEU A 168 -21.47 -5.11 -0.18
N LYS A 169 -22.36 -4.27 0.36
CA LYS A 169 -23.76 -4.25 -0.07
C LYS A 169 -23.88 -3.48 -1.38
N PRO A 170 -24.24 -4.13 -2.50
CA PRO A 170 -24.64 -3.41 -3.70
C PRO A 170 -25.86 -2.54 -3.36
N ARG A 171 -25.89 -1.32 -3.89
CA ARG A 171 -27.09 -0.46 -3.88
C ARG A 171 -28.08 -0.99 -4.90
#